data_a9a5fe972a5404181525a49404b93dfe
#
_entry.id   a9a5fe972a5404181525a49404b93dfe
#
_cell.length_a   1.000
_cell.length_b   1.000
_cell.length_c   1.000
_cell.angle_alpha   90.00
_cell.angle_beta   90.00
_cell.angle_gamma   90.00
#
_symmetry.space_group_name_H-M   'P 1'
#
loop_
_entity.id
_entity.type
_entity.pdbx_description
1 polymer ?
#
loop_
_entity_poly.entity_id
_entity_poly.type
_entity_poly.pdbx_seq_one_letter_code
_entity_poly.pdbx_strand_id
1 'polypeptide(L)'
;MQTAYSYVTFPQRSHESMMVCVSRKSKKTTGKASTPATVALERAGIEFRTVEYEHSSEHMDDGYGIEAAEKLGLDPKRIFKTLLADTGAERVVGIVPVSGHLDLKALAAAVGAKKASMADPRRAQRETGYVLGGISPLGQRTQHRTVLDSSALAYSEILVSGGKRGFDIAINPQALLTALKATTADIGTW
;
A
#
# COMPACT_ATOMS: atom_id res chain seq x y z
N MET A 1 -26.71 22.20 -21.70
CA MET A 1 -26.07 21.99 -20.37
C MET A 1 -24.57 22.01 -20.57
N GLN A 2 -23.93 23.14 -20.24
CA GLN A 2 -22.48 23.33 -20.40
C GLN A 2 -21.76 22.78 -19.18
N THR A 3 -20.81 21.87 -19.40
CA THR A 3 -19.95 21.32 -18.36
C THR A 3 -18.76 22.27 -18.18
N ALA A 4 -18.64 22.88 -17.03
CA ALA A 4 -17.53 23.77 -16.69
C ALA A 4 -16.24 22.96 -16.42
N TYR A 5 -15.17 23.30 -17.12
CA TYR A 5 -13.82 22.79 -16.87
C TYR A 5 -13.05 23.82 -16.04
N SER A 6 -12.55 23.44 -14.88
CA SER A 6 -11.62 24.26 -14.13
C SER A 6 -10.19 23.76 -14.33
N TYR A 7 -9.31 24.67 -14.76
CA TYR A 7 -7.88 24.41 -14.96
C TYR A 7 -7.10 24.87 -13.74
N VAL A 8 -6.18 24.03 -13.28
CA VAL A 8 -5.19 24.41 -12.25
C VAL A 8 -3.85 24.54 -12.96
N THR A 9 -3.31 25.77 -12.97
CA THR A 9 -1.99 26.10 -13.52
C THR A 9 -0.92 26.02 -12.43
N PHE A 10 0.16 25.27 -12.69
CA PHE A 10 1.38 25.29 -11.89
C PHE A 10 2.45 26.11 -12.60
N PRO A 11 3.30 26.89 -11.90
CA PRO A 11 4.33 27.70 -12.52
C PRO A 11 5.46 26.84 -13.09
N GLN A 12 5.81 27.14 -14.31
CA GLN A 12 6.76 26.47 -15.19
C GLN A 12 8.21 26.83 -14.93
N ARG A 13 9.12 25.85 -15.00
CA ARG A 13 10.41 26.04 -15.69
C ARG A 13 10.48 25.03 -16.84
N SER A 14 10.53 25.61 -18.02
CA SER A 14 10.82 25.12 -19.37
C SER A 14 11.16 23.63 -19.56
N HIS A 15 10.27 22.85 -20.15
CA HIS A 15 10.35 22.11 -21.41
C HIS A 15 9.03 21.38 -21.67
N GLU A 16 8.48 21.63 -22.83
CA GLU A 16 7.36 21.02 -23.55
C GLU A 16 6.20 20.35 -22.77
N SER A 17 5.07 21.04 -22.86
CA SER A 17 3.77 20.60 -22.37
C SER A 17 3.25 19.38 -23.12
N MET A 18 3.22 18.24 -22.47
CA MET A 18 2.31 17.15 -22.83
C MET A 18 1.06 17.27 -21.95
N MET A 19 -0.03 17.75 -22.56
CA MET A 19 -1.34 17.83 -21.91
C MET A 19 -1.89 16.44 -21.68
N VAL A 20 -1.81 15.93 -20.45
CA VAL A 20 -2.54 14.73 -20.04
C VAL A 20 -3.92 15.16 -19.56
N CYS A 21 -4.94 14.85 -20.34
CA CYS A 21 -6.33 15.08 -19.98
C CYS A 21 -6.77 14.06 -18.93
N VAL A 22 -6.69 14.41 -17.64
CA VAL A 22 -7.21 13.56 -16.56
C VAL A 22 -8.71 13.84 -16.42
N SER A 23 -9.52 13.00 -17.02
CA SER A 23 -10.98 13.01 -16.84
C SER A 23 -11.33 12.60 -15.41
N ARG A 24 -11.63 13.57 -14.54
CA ARG A 24 -12.23 13.32 -13.23
C ARG A 24 -13.71 12.94 -13.39
N LYS A 25 -14.00 11.66 -13.61
CA LYS A 25 -15.31 11.09 -13.25
C LYS A 25 -15.16 10.35 -11.94
N SER A 26 -15.51 11.00 -10.84
CA SER A 26 -15.82 10.32 -9.58
C SER A 26 -17.03 9.41 -9.86
N LYS A 27 -16.77 8.15 -10.24
CA LYS A 27 -17.74 7.09 -10.17
C LYS A 27 -17.56 6.44 -8.82
N LYS A 28 -18.58 6.57 -7.95
CA LYS A 28 -18.87 5.61 -6.90
C LYS A 28 -18.89 4.24 -7.58
N THR A 29 -17.81 3.48 -7.50
CA THR A 29 -17.71 2.17 -8.14
C THR A 29 -18.26 1.14 -7.17
N THR A 30 -19.56 1.01 -7.20
CA THR A 30 -20.23 -0.22 -6.74
C THR A 30 -19.94 -1.31 -7.78
N GLY A 31 -19.13 -2.30 -7.40
CA GLY A 31 -19.00 -3.57 -8.12
C GLY A 31 -17.75 -3.71 -8.93
N LYS A 32 -16.72 -4.32 -8.32
CA LYS A 32 -15.95 -5.46 -8.81
C LYS A 32 -14.73 -5.70 -7.91
N ALA A 33 -14.54 -6.95 -7.52
CA ALA A 33 -13.49 -7.43 -6.64
C ALA A 33 -13.64 -7.00 -5.17
N SER A 34 -14.70 -7.47 -4.50
CA SER A 34 -14.77 -7.43 -3.04
C SER A 34 -13.68 -8.34 -2.47
N THR A 35 -12.71 -7.75 -1.78
CA THR A 35 -11.68 -8.46 -1.02
C THR A 35 -11.91 -8.21 0.47
N PRO A 36 -11.35 -9.03 1.38
CA PRO A 36 -11.43 -8.73 2.80
C PRO A 36 -10.91 -7.32 3.14
N ALA A 37 -9.93 -6.81 2.38
CA ALA A 37 -9.39 -5.47 2.55
C ALA A 37 -10.40 -4.36 2.24
N THR A 38 -11.08 -4.43 1.08
CA THR A 38 -12.10 -3.44 0.70
C THR A 38 -13.30 -3.48 1.63
N VAL A 39 -13.75 -4.69 2.02
CA VAL A 39 -14.84 -4.86 2.98
C VAL A 39 -14.50 -4.25 4.34
N ALA A 40 -13.25 -4.38 4.79
CA ALA A 40 -12.81 -3.79 6.06
C ALA A 40 -12.90 -2.26 6.03
N LEU A 41 -12.47 -1.63 4.94
CA LEU A 41 -12.53 -0.18 4.76
C LEU A 41 -13.97 0.34 4.64
N GLU A 42 -14.81 -0.36 3.86
CA GLU A 42 -16.24 -0.02 3.71
C GLU A 42 -16.96 -0.06 5.06
N ARG A 43 -16.73 -1.11 5.85
CA ARG A 43 -17.30 -1.23 7.21
C ARG A 43 -16.83 -0.15 8.16
N ALA A 44 -15.58 0.30 8.01
CA ALA A 44 -15.02 1.39 8.79
C ALA A 44 -15.45 2.79 8.31
N GLY A 45 -16.15 2.90 7.18
CA GLY A 45 -16.54 4.17 6.57
C GLY A 45 -15.36 5.00 6.07
N ILE A 46 -14.25 4.35 5.72
CA ILE A 46 -13.03 5.01 5.27
C ILE A 46 -13.03 5.11 3.75
N GLU A 47 -12.76 6.32 3.23
CA GLU A 47 -12.66 6.56 1.79
C GLU A 47 -11.39 5.97 1.19
N PHE A 48 -11.53 5.31 0.05
CA PHE A 48 -10.44 4.73 -0.72
C PHE A 48 -10.81 4.63 -2.21
N ARG A 49 -9.81 4.41 -3.06
CA ARG A 49 -9.99 4.03 -4.47
C ARG A 49 -9.35 2.65 -4.71
N THR A 50 -9.91 1.90 -5.63
CA THR A 50 -9.30 0.67 -6.12
C THR A 50 -8.57 0.95 -7.42
N VAL A 51 -7.40 0.32 -7.60
CA VAL A 51 -6.55 0.42 -8.78
C VAL A 51 -6.26 -1.00 -9.25
N GLU A 52 -6.63 -1.30 -10.49
CA GLU A 52 -6.38 -2.60 -11.11
C GLU A 52 -5.34 -2.46 -12.21
N TYR A 53 -4.44 -3.43 -12.32
CA TYR A 53 -3.45 -3.53 -13.39
C TYR A 53 -3.21 -4.98 -13.76
N GLU A 54 -2.79 -5.23 -15.00
CA GLU A 54 -2.46 -6.58 -15.46
C GLU A 54 -1.14 -7.03 -14.83
N HIS A 55 -1.24 -8.08 -14.02
CA HIS A 55 -0.08 -8.74 -13.43
C HIS A 55 0.50 -9.73 -14.43
N SER A 56 1.80 -9.59 -14.75
CA SER A 56 2.55 -10.54 -15.57
C SER A 56 3.40 -11.46 -14.68
N SER A 57 3.42 -12.76 -14.96
CA SER A 57 4.26 -13.72 -14.23
C SER A 57 5.75 -13.63 -14.60
N GLU A 58 6.12 -12.75 -15.53
CA GLU A 58 7.47 -12.69 -16.12
C GLU A 58 8.48 -11.87 -15.30
N HIS A 59 8.03 -11.02 -14.36
CA HIS A 59 8.88 -10.09 -13.57
C HIS A 59 8.90 -10.43 -12.08
N MET A 60 8.98 -11.72 -11.74
CA MET A 60 8.97 -12.15 -10.33
C MET A 60 10.25 -11.78 -9.56
N ASP A 61 11.35 -11.53 -10.27
CA ASP A 61 12.66 -11.25 -9.66
C ASP A 61 12.75 -9.84 -9.08
N ASP A 62 12.05 -8.85 -9.66
CA ASP A 62 12.04 -7.45 -9.20
C ASP A 62 10.95 -7.15 -8.13
N GLY A 63 10.08 -8.10 -7.88
CA GLY A 63 9.02 -8.02 -6.87
C GLY A 63 7.74 -7.33 -7.39
N TYR A 64 6.60 -7.84 -6.91
CA TYR A 64 5.24 -7.43 -7.32
C TYR A 64 4.95 -5.93 -7.22
N GLY A 65 5.60 -5.23 -6.29
CA GLY A 65 5.34 -3.80 -6.09
C GLY A 65 6.04 -2.89 -7.08
N ILE A 66 7.21 -3.29 -7.59
CA ILE A 66 7.91 -2.55 -8.65
C ILE A 66 7.12 -2.66 -9.94
N GLU A 67 6.62 -3.87 -10.29
CA GLU A 67 5.73 -4.07 -11.43
C GLU A 67 4.49 -3.14 -11.37
N ALA A 68 3.89 -3.00 -10.18
CA ALA A 68 2.77 -2.07 -9.99
C ALA A 68 3.15 -0.63 -10.34
N ALA A 69 4.33 -0.17 -9.88
CA ALA A 69 4.83 1.17 -10.17
C ALA A 69 5.00 1.42 -11.66
N GLU A 70 5.60 0.48 -12.37
CA GLU A 70 5.81 0.54 -13.82
C GLU A 70 4.50 0.55 -14.60
N LYS A 71 3.60 -0.41 -14.32
CA LYS A 71 2.30 -0.53 -14.99
C LYS A 71 1.39 0.68 -14.79
N LEU A 72 1.47 1.29 -13.61
CA LEU A 72 0.65 2.45 -13.25
C LEU A 72 1.32 3.80 -13.57
N GLY A 73 2.60 3.80 -13.97
CA GLY A 73 3.37 5.02 -14.19
C GLY A 73 3.52 5.87 -12.92
N LEU A 74 3.64 5.22 -11.75
CA LEU A 74 3.72 5.88 -10.45
C LEU A 74 5.13 5.79 -9.87
N ASP A 75 5.50 6.77 -9.05
CA ASP A 75 6.73 6.70 -8.25
C ASP A 75 6.67 5.49 -7.30
N PRO A 76 7.64 4.53 -7.35
CA PRO A 76 7.71 3.39 -6.45
C PRO A 76 7.71 3.77 -4.96
N LYS A 77 8.13 4.99 -4.62
CA LYS A 77 8.08 5.52 -3.24
C LYS A 77 6.65 5.72 -2.71
N ARG A 78 5.66 5.74 -3.59
CA ARG A 78 4.23 5.89 -3.23
C ARG A 78 3.49 4.56 -3.13
N ILE A 79 4.12 3.46 -3.49
CA ILE A 79 3.55 2.12 -3.42
C ILE A 79 4.22 1.38 -2.26
N PHE A 80 3.41 0.84 -1.36
CA PHE A 80 3.88 0.25 -0.11
C PHE A 80 3.58 -1.24 -0.08
N LYS A 81 4.61 -2.03 0.25
CA LYS A 81 4.50 -3.47 0.46
C LYS A 81 4.26 -3.79 1.93
N THR A 82 3.45 -4.83 2.15
CA THR A 82 3.11 -5.34 3.49
C THR A 82 3.94 -6.58 3.77
N LEU A 83 4.73 -6.53 4.83
CA LEU A 83 5.66 -7.59 5.23
C LEU A 83 5.35 -8.05 6.65
N LEU A 84 5.30 -9.36 6.87
CA LEU A 84 5.11 -9.95 8.19
C LEU A 84 6.47 -10.36 8.77
N ALA A 85 6.77 -9.88 9.97
CA ALA A 85 7.98 -10.22 10.72
C ALA A 85 7.62 -10.91 12.03
N ASP A 86 8.54 -11.73 12.53
CA ASP A 86 8.43 -12.46 13.81
C ASP A 86 9.45 -11.90 14.80
N THR A 87 8.98 -11.45 15.95
CA THR A 87 9.82 -10.94 17.05
C THR A 87 10.20 -12.04 18.05
N GLY A 88 9.68 -13.25 17.86
CA GLY A 88 9.76 -14.35 18.81
C GLY A 88 8.64 -14.33 19.86
N ALA A 89 8.13 -13.16 20.23
CA ALA A 89 6.99 -13.01 21.15
C ALA A 89 5.67 -12.83 20.38
N GLU A 90 5.68 -12.02 19.33
CA GLU A 90 4.53 -11.75 18.49
C GLU A 90 4.95 -11.59 17.02
N ARG A 91 3.97 -11.67 16.11
CA ARG A 91 4.15 -11.25 14.71
C ARG A 91 3.67 -9.84 14.53
N VAL A 92 4.44 -9.09 13.75
CA VAL A 92 4.20 -7.67 13.49
C VAL A 92 4.22 -7.42 11.97
N VAL A 93 3.43 -6.48 11.52
CA VAL A 93 3.39 -6.04 10.13
C VAL A 93 4.21 -4.77 9.99
N GLY A 94 5.18 -4.78 9.09
CA GLY A 94 5.86 -3.60 8.58
C GLY A 94 5.32 -3.23 7.19
N ILE A 95 4.99 -1.97 6.98
CA ILE A 95 4.52 -1.44 5.70
C ILE A 95 5.57 -0.42 5.23
N VAL A 96 6.29 -0.74 4.16
CA VAL A 96 7.40 0.08 3.63
C VAL A 96 7.26 0.29 2.13
N PRO A 97 7.82 1.37 1.55
CA PRO A 97 7.82 1.57 0.11
C PRO A 97 8.45 0.40 -0.65
N VAL A 98 7.93 0.12 -1.85
CA VAL A 98 8.45 -0.98 -2.69
C VAL A 98 9.85 -0.70 -3.20
N SER A 99 10.26 0.57 -3.29
CA SER A 99 11.60 1.01 -3.66
C SER A 99 12.68 0.75 -2.59
N GLY A 100 12.27 0.38 -1.37
CA GLY A 100 13.18 0.12 -0.25
C GLY A 100 13.02 -1.26 0.35
N HIS A 101 13.74 -1.51 1.44
CA HIS A 101 13.69 -2.75 2.21
C HIS A 101 13.22 -2.47 3.64
N LEU A 102 12.64 -3.49 4.28
CA LEU A 102 12.28 -3.41 5.70
C LEU A 102 13.54 -3.56 6.57
N ASP A 103 13.82 -2.54 7.38
CA ASP A 103 14.81 -2.65 8.46
C ASP A 103 14.20 -3.40 9.64
N LEU A 104 14.57 -4.66 9.77
CA LEU A 104 14.07 -5.53 10.83
C LEU A 104 14.51 -5.09 12.24
N LYS A 105 15.68 -4.42 12.34
CA LYS A 105 16.15 -3.87 13.61
C LYS A 105 15.34 -2.65 14.03
N ALA A 106 15.09 -1.74 13.09
CA ALA A 106 14.24 -0.59 13.32
C ALA A 106 12.79 -0.99 13.64
N LEU A 107 12.23 -1.98 12.90
CA LEU A 107 10.91 -2.53 13.18
C LEU A 107 10.85 -3.13 14.60
N ALA A 108 11.85 -3.95 15.00
CA ALA A 108 11.91 -4.51 16.35
C ALA A 108 11.92 -3.40 17.40
N ALA A 109 12.75 -2.37 17.24
CA ALA A 109 12.80 -1.23 18.15
C ALA A 109 11.46 -0.50 18.24
N ALA A 110 10.78 -0.26 17.10
CA ALA A 110 9.49 0.42 17.04
C ALA A 110 8.37 -0.32 17.81
N VAL A 111 8.48 -1.64 17.94
CA VAL A 111 7.52 -2.45 18.69
C VAL A 111 8.02 -2.85 20.10
N GLY A 112 9.19 -2.37 20.53
CA GLY A 112 9.77 -2.69 21.85
C GLY A 112 10.35 -4.10 21.95
N ALA A 113 10.67 -4.75 20.82
CA ALA A 113 11.28 -6.06 20.78
C ALA A 113 12.81 -5.97 20.63
N LYS A 114 13.52 -7.01 21.08
CA LYS A 114 14.99 -7.06 20.99
C LYS A 114 15.48 -7.35 19.56
N LYS A 115 14.71 -8.13 18.80
CA LYS A 115 15.04 -8.56 17.43
C LYS A 115 13.76 -8.88 16.66
N ALA A 116 13.85 -8.84 15.33
CA ALA A 116 12.84 -9.38 14.44
C ALA A 116 13.52 -10.13 13.28
N SER A 117 12.81 -11.06 12.68
CA SER A 117 13.18 -11.76 11.46
C SER A 117 11.97 -11.82 10.53
N MET A 118 12.17 -12.05 9.23
CA MET A 118 11.05 -12.25 8.33
C MET A 118 10.27 -13.50 8.77
N ALA A 119 8.96 -13.40 8.78
CA ALA A 119 8.10 -14.55 9.05
C ALA A 119 8.19 -15.59 7.93
N ASP A 120 8.02 -16.86 8.29
CA ASP A 120 7.91 -17.94 7.30
C ASP A 120 6.78 -17.65 6.29
N PRO A 121 7.04 -17.77 4.97
CA PRO A 121 6.06 -17.43 3.94
C PRO A 121 4.73 -18.18 4.04
N ARG A 122 4.75 -19.49 4.39
CA ARG A 122 3.54 -20.29 4.56
C ARG A 122 2.74 -19.83 5.78
N ARG A 123 3.44 -19.43 6.82
CA ARG A 123 2.83 -18.86 8.03
C ARG A 123 2.20 -17.51 7.75
N ALA A 124 2.91 -16.63 7.02
CA ALA A 124 2.38 -15.35 6.61
C ALA A 124 1.05 -15.49 5.84
N GLN A 125 0.99 -16.41 4.88
CA GLN A 125 -0.25 -16.68 4.15
C GLN A 125 -1.39 -17.20 5.05
N ARG A 126 -1.09 -18.09 5.99
CA ARG A 126 -2.13 -18.63 6.90
C ARG A 126 -2.69 -17.56 7.82
N GLU A 127 -1.83 -16.74 8.41
CA GLU A 127 -2.22 -15.73 9.41
C GLU A 127 -2.89 -14.52 8.76
N THR A 128 -2.40 -14.07 7.62
CA THR A 128 -3.01 -12.94 6.90
C THR A 128 -4.24 -13.36 6.10
N GLY A 129 -4.29 -14.59 5.61
CA GLY A 129 -5.32 -15.08 4.70
C GLY A 129 -5.12 -14.66 3.24
N TYR A 130 -3.98 -14.09 2.91
CA TYR A 130 -3.62 -13.61 1.57
C TYR A 130 -2.49 -14.45 0.96
N VAL A 131 -2.39 -14.44 -0.35
CA VAL A 131 -1.27 -15.05 -1.07
C VAL A 131 -0.05 -14.11 -1.08
N LEU A 132 1.15 -14.67 -1.18
CA LEU A 132 2.37 -13.87 -1.36
C LEU A 132 2.28 -13.00 -2.62
N GLY A 133 2.76 -11.76 -2.52
CA GLY A 133 2.63 -10.76 -3.56
C GLY A 133 1.27 -10.04 -3.60
N GLY A 134 0.30 -10.50 -2.78
CA GLY A 134 -1.02 -9.87 -2.63
C GLY A 134 -1.43 -9.67 -1.17
N ILE A 135 -0.48 -9.69 -0.23
CA ILE A 135 -0.79 -9.47 1.19
C ILE A 135 -1.19 -8.01 1.39
N SER A 136 -2.46 -7.81 1.76
CA SER A 136 -2.96 -6.52 2.22
C SER A 136 -2.69 -6.31 3.70
N PRO A 137 -2.43 -5.09 4.15
CA PRO A 137 -2.38 -4.79 5.59
C PRO A 137 -3.78 -4.80 6.21
N LEU A 138 -4.83 -4.68 5.39
CA LEU A 138 -6.23 -4.57 5.78
C LEU A 138 -6.95 -5.93 5.69
N GLY A 139 -7.94 -6.16 6.55
CA GLY A 139 -8.80 -7.34 6.46
C GLY A 139 -8.08 -8.67 6.65
N GLN A 140 -6.94 -8.68 7.32
CA GLN A 140 -6.20 -9.89 7.63
C GLN A 140 -7.01 -10.82 8.54
N ARG A 141 -6.82 -12.13 8.38
CA ARG A 141 -7.51 -13.15 9.20
C ARG A 141 -7.12 -13.04 10.67
N THR A 142 -5.86 -12.80 10.95
CA THR A 142 -5.33 -12.48 12.28
C THR A 142 -4.87 -11.04 12.28
N GLN A 143 -5.36 -10.24 13.21
CA GLN A 143 -4.92 -8.85 13.35
C GLN A 143 -3.54 -8.83 14.00
N HIS A 144 -2.59 -8.14 13.38
CA HIS A 144 -1.24 -7.98 13.85
C HIS A 144 -0.97 -6.51 14.21
N ARG A 145 -0.11 -6.29 15.18
CA ARG A 145 0.45 -4.96 15.43
C ARG A 145 1.15 -4.49 14.16
N THR A 146 0.86 -3.27 13.73
CA THR A 146 1.31 -2.76 12.44
C THR A 146 2.09 -1.46 12.61
N VAL A 147 3.19 -1.35 11.88
CA VAL A 147 4.01 -0.14 11.77
C VAL A 147 4.06 0.28 10.30
N LEU A 148 3.67 1.52 10.03
CA LEU A 148 3.78 2.15 8.71
C LEU A 148 5.05 2.98 8.69
N ASP A 149 5.85 2.83 7.64
CA ASP A 149 7.02 3.69 7.45
C ASP A 149 6.61 5.16 7.39
N SER A 150 7.34 6.02 8.10
CA SER A 150 7.00 7.45 8.25
C SER A 150 7.04 8.21 6.93
N SER A 151 7.78 7.73 5.92
CA SER A 151 7.81 8.32 4.58
C SER A 151 6.43 8.38 3.91
N ALA A 152 5.50 7.49 4.31
CA ALA A 152 4.12 7.52 3.83
C ALA A 152 3.43 8.87 4.09
N LEU A 153 3.77 9.53 5.19
CA LEU A 153 3.14 10.79 5.60
C LEU A 153 3.49 11.99 4.72
N ALA A 154 4.50 11.84 3.86
CA ALA A 154 4.86 12.86 2.86
C ALA A 154 3.86 12.93 1.69
N TYR A 155 2.96 11.96 1.57
CA TYR A 155 2.00 11.84 0.48
C TYR A 155 0.57 12.05 0.94
N SER A 156 -0.25 12.67 0.10
CA SER A 156 -1.71 12.77 0.34
C SER A 156 -2.43 11.43 0.12
N GLU A 157 -1.84 10.56 -0.70
CA GLU A 157 -2.36 9.24 -1.05
C GLU A 157 -1.19 8.29 -1.34
N ILE A 158 -1.25 7.08 -0.79
CA ILE A 158 -0.34 5.96 -1.07
C ILE A 158 -1.12 4.77 -1.59
N LEU A 159 -0.42 3.82 -2.24
CA LEU A 159 -0.97 2.54 -2.65
C LEU A 159 -0.50 1.43 -1.72
N VAL A 160 -1.42 0.55 -1.36
CA VAL A 160 -1.16 -0.71 -0.65
C VAL A 160 -1.91 -1.84 -1.34
N SER A 161 -1.44 -3.08 -1.21
CA SER A 161 -2.15 -4.21 -1.81
C SER A 161 -3.61 -4.29 -1.34
N GLY A 162 -4.52 -4.48 -2.26
CA GLY A 162 -5.94 -4.69 -2.02
C GLY A 162 -6.31 -6.15 -1.71
N GLY A 163 -5.33 -7.06 -1.56
CA GLY A 163 -5.54 -8.44 -1.14
C GLY A 163 -5.48 -9.47 -2.28
N LYS A 164 -5.08 -9.07 -3.46
CA LYS A 164 -4.75 -9.94 -4.60
C LYS A 164 -3.72 -9.25 -5.50
N ARG A 165 -2.98 -10.04 -6.27
CA ARG A 165 -2.03 -9.51 -7.27
C ARG A 165 -2.78 -8.71 -8.33
N GLY A 166 -2.18 -7.60 -8.82
CA GLY A 166 -2.80 -6.73 -9.81
C GLY A 166 -3.97 -5.88 -9.28
N PHE A 167 -4.08 -5.75 -7.95
CA PHE A 167 -5.16 -5.01 -7.32
C PHE A 167 -4.68 -4.28 -6.08
N ASP A 168 -4.62 -2.97 -6.15
CA ASP A 168 -4.18 -2.10 -5.08
C ASP A 168 -5.30 -1.18 -4.59
N ILE A 169 -5.14 -0.67 -3.40
CA ILE A 169 -5.97 0.34 -2.75
C ILE A 169 -5.16 1.62 -2.63
N ALA A 170 -5.67 2.69 -3.22
CA ALA A 170 -5.16 4.04 -3.03
C ALA A 170 -5.91 4.69 -1.85
N ILE A 171 -5.16 5.09 -0.83
CA ILE A 171 -5.70 5.54 0.46
C ILE A 171 -4.84 6.64 1.07
N ASN A 172 -5.47 7.55 1.80
CA ASN A 172 -4.75 8.53 2.61
C ASN A 172 -4.00 7.82 3.77
N PRO A 173 -2.71 8.12 4.01
CA PRO A 173 -1.92 7.47 5.06
C PRO A 173 -2.51 7.58 6.48
N GLN A 174 -3.07 8.72 6.83
CA GLN A 174 -3.69 8.91 8.15
C GLN A 174 -4.96 8.06 8.30
N ALA A 175 -5.75 7.92 7.23
CA ALA A 175 -6.91 7.05 7.21
C ALA A 175 -6.49 5.57 7.33
N LEU A 176 -5.38 5.17 6.68
CA LEU A 176 -4.81 3.83 6.81
C LEU A 176 -4.34 3.56 8.25
N LEU A 177 -3.63 4.50 8.88
CA LEU A 177 -3.21 4.40 10.28
C LEU A 177 -4.41 4.19 11.21
N THR A 178 -5.48 4.95 10.99
CA THR A 178 -6.73 4.84 11.76
C THR A 178 -7.38 3.46 11.56
N ALA A 179 -7.49 2.99 10.30
CA ALA A 179 -8.09 1.70 9.96
C ALA A 179 -7.36 0.53 10.64
N LEU A 180 -6.03 0.59 10.67
CA LEU A 180 -5.17 -0.48 11.20
C LEU A 180 -4.86 -0.33 12.70
N LYS A 181 -5.18 0.83 13.31
CA LYS A 181 -4.66 1.23 14.62
C LYS A 181 -3.13 1.12 14.66
N ALA A 182 -2.50 1.49 13.55
CA ALA A 182 -1.06 1.37 13.36
C ALA A 182 -0.30 2.57 13.93
N THR A 183 0.99 2.36 14.20
CA THR A 183 1.95 3.40 14.55
C THR A 183 2.85 3.72 13.37
N THR A 184 3.60 4.82 13.44
CA THR A 184 4.62 5.18 12.44
C THR A 184 6.00 5.13 13.04
N ALA A 185 6.99 4.74 12.24
CA ALA A 185 8.41 4.81 12.55
C ALA A 185 9.21 4.73 11.25
N ASP A 186 10.48 5.14 11.30
CA ASP A 186 11.42 4.97 10.19
C ASP A 186 11.89 3.52 10.17
N ILE A 187 11.23 2.69 9.37
CA ILE A 187 11.50 1.24 9.27
C ILE A 187 11.90 0.80 7.86
N GLY A 188 12.02 1.73 6.93
CA GLY A 188 12.52 1.51 5.58
C GLY A 188 14.00 1.86 5.43
N THR A 189 14.71 1.15 4.56
CA THR A 189 16.07 1.49 4.09
C THR A 189 16.06 1.63 2.58
N TRP A 190 16.86 2.58 2.05
CA TRP A 190 16.92 2.98 0.64
C TRP A 190 18.26 2.65 0.02
#